data_a1ad84a4a8d8aa58bd644a04f55c726c
#
_entry.id   a1ad84a4a8d8aa58bd644a04f55c726c
#
_cell.length_a   1.000
_cell.length_b   1.000
_cell.length_c   1.000
_cell.angle_alpha   90.00
_cell.angle_beta   90.00
_cell.angle_gamma   90.00
#
_symmetry.space_group_name_H-M   'P 1'
#
loop_
_entity.id
_entity.type
_entity.pdbx_description
1 polymer ?
#
loop_
_entity_poly.entity_id
_entity_poly.type
_entity_poly.pdbx_seq_one_letter_code
_entity_poly.pdbx_strand_id
1 'polypeptide(L)'
;AFTTSLKPARHNIILWGNTLGHELFHKWNGINNLIAAQDRPTSAWFAEGFTEYYSNVTLLRTGLIDEATFIKKMEKHLGMYLFYNWSRAFKDSIKDSGKRKGFNRPGVYSGGWSAAFALDILIRDKTQNRRSLDDFMKRMYQEFGVSDKKYAFKDIVRIASDVAREDLNSFFKDYVEGKKRLPIAESLKQSGFEAGLKSYAGEVYLWKNPEATEFEKTIRQAFLFGK
;
A
#
# COMPACT_ATOMS: atom_id res chain seq x y z
N ALA A 1 -12.61 -2.22 23.77
CA ALA A 1 -11.42 -2.11 24.63
C ALA A 1 -10.41 -3.17 24.21
N PHE A 2 -9.23 -2.74 23.70
CA PHE A 2 -8.13 -3.67 23.44
C PHE A 2 -7.40 -3.94 24.75
N THR A 3 -7.48 -5.15 25.28
CA THR A 3 -6.60 -5.64 26.33
C THR A 3 -5.57 -6.57 25.69
N THR A 4 -4.40 -6.04 25.36
CA THR A 4 -3.24 -6.87 25.05
C THR A 4 -2.33 -6.89 26.28
N SER A 5 -2.09 -8.06 26.86
CA SER A 5 -1.04 -8.22 27.86
C SER A 5 0.32 -8.16 27.15
N LEU A 6 0.97 -7.01 27.20
CA LEU A 6 2.24 -6.77 26.56
C LEU A 6 3.39 -6.99 27.57
N LYS A 7 4.21 -8.03 27.33
CA LYS A 7 5.52 -8.10 27.96
C LYS A 7 6.49 -7.17 27.25
N PRO A 8 7.21 -6.28 27.95
CA PRO A 8 8.10 -5.31 27.32
C PRO A 8 9.40 -5.99 26.87
N ALA A 9 9.41 -6.46 25.61
CA ALA A 9 10.65 -6.80 24.92
C ALA A 9 10.71 -6.00 23.62
N ARG A 10 11.89 -5.52 23.21
CA ARG A 10 12.08 -4.74 21.96
C ARG A 10 11.44 -5.39 20.75
N HIS A 11 11.43 -6.71 20.66
CA HIS A 11 10.76 -7.48 19.60
C HIS A 11 9.24 -7.27 19.58
N ASN A 12 8.64 -7.02 20.73
CA ASN A 12 7.19 -6.77 20.82
C ASN A 12 6.81 -5.38 20.29
N ILE A 13 7.69 -4.38 20.39
CA ILE A 13 7.42 -3.02 19.91
C ILE A 13 7.21 -3.02 18.38
N ILE A 14 8.00 -3.77 17.63
CA ILE A 14 7.85 -3.86 16.17
C ILE A 14 6.52 -4.53 15.81
N LEU A 15 6.13 -5.59 16.52
CA LEU A 15 4.93 -6.36 16.23
C LEU A 15 3.65 -5.61 16.62
N TRP A 16 3.54 -5.15 17.86
CA TRP A 16 2.33 -4.45 18.30
C TRP A 16 2.28 -3.00 17.80
N GLY A 17 3.43 -2.36 17.55
CA GLY A 17 3.49 -1.04 16.91
C GLY A 17 2.86 -1.06 15.52
N ASN A 18 3.09 -2.12 14.74
CA ASN A 18 2.42 -2.30 13.46
C ASN A 18 0.90 -2.44 13.64
N THR A 19 0.46 -3.29 14.56
CA THR A 19 -0.98 -3.49 14.84
C THR A 19 -1.61 -2.18 15.35
N LEU A 20 -0.96 -1.50 16.28
CA LEU A 20 -1.46 -0.24 16.82
C LEU A 20 -1.53 0.85 15.73
N GLY A 21 -0.48 1.00 14.92
CA GLY A 21 -0.45 1.93 13.80
C GLY A 21 -1.55 1.64 12.77
N HIS A 22 -1.78 0.37 12.47
CA HIS A 22 -2.86 -0.10 11.60
C HIS A 22 -4.24 0.30 12.17
N GLU A 23 -4.54 -0.07 13.40
CA GLU A 23 -5.83 0.23 14.03
C GLU A 23 -6.05 1.74 14.25
N LEU A 24 -4.99 2.49 14.54
CA LEU A 24 -5.08 3.94 14.62
C LEU A 24 -5.38 4.58 13.27
N PHE A 25 -4.76 4.08 12.19
CA PHE A 25 -5.01 4.63 10.85
C PHE A 25 -6.43 4.35 10.36
N HIS A 26 -7.09 3.29 10.84
CA HIS A 26 -8.50 3.04 10.57
C HIS A 26 -9.45 4.14 11.06
N LYS A 27 -9.02 5.02 11.97
CA LYS A 27 -9.80 6.22 12.32
C LYS A 27 -9.99 7.16 11.12
N TRP A 28 -9.04 7.17 10.19
CA TRP A 28 -9.15 7.94 8.95
C TRP A 28 -9.66 7.10 7.78
N ASN A 29 -9.26 5.83 7.68
CA ASN A 29 -9.57 4.98 6.54
C ASN A 29 -10.37 3.74 6.94
N GLY A 30 -11.64 3.70 6.54
CA GLY A 30 -12.48 2.50 6.58
C GLY A 30 -13.41 2.35 7.78
N ILE A 31 -13.27 3.11 8.88
CA ILE A 31 -14.12 2.99 10.06
C ILE A 31 -14.91 4.27 10.35
N ASN A 32 -14.23 5.40 10.58
CA ASN A 32 -14.90 6.60 11.04
C ASN A 32 -15.11 7.64 9.93
N ASN A 33 -14.09 7.87 9.07
CA ASN A 33 -14.10 9.01 8.15
C ASN A 33 -14.23 8.59 6.70
N LEU A 34 -13.24 7.89 6.13
CA LEU A 34 -13.31 7.44 4.74
C LEU A 34 -14.14 6.15 4.67
N ILE A 35 -15.42 6.29 4.41
CA ILE A 35 -16.37 5.17 4.35
C ILE A 35 -16.78 4.93 2.90
N ALA A 36 -16.69 3.68 2.44
CA ALA A 36 -17.16 3.29 1.12
C ALA A 36 -18.68 3.30 1.01
N ALA A 37 -19.19 3.80 -0.11
CA ALA A 37 -20.62 3.77 -0.44
C ALA A 37 -21.09 2.36 -0.83
N GLN A 38 -20.20 1.55 -1.38
CA GLN A 38 -20.46 0.18 -1.81
C GLN A 38 -20.05 -0.83 -0.75
N ASP A 39 -20.37 -2.10 -1.01
CA ASP A 39 -20.03 -3.22 -0.13
C ASP A 39 -18.62 -3.15 0.45
N ARG A 40 -18.53 -3.24 1.77
CA ARG A 40 -17.25 -3.37 2.48
C ARG A 40 -16.29 -4.40 1.83
N PRO A 41 -16.76 -5.56 1.33
CA PRO A 41 -15.91 -6.51 0.64
C PRO A 41 -15.11 -5.92 -0.53
N THR A 42 -15.72 -5.16 -1.44
CA THR A 42 -15.03 -4.64 -2.63
C THR A 42 -14.17 -3.41 -2.37
N SER A 43 -14.26 -2.83 -1.18
CA SER A 43 -13.40 -1.74 -0.71
C SER A 43 -12.32 -2.21 0.28
N ALA A 44 -12.33 -3.48 0.67
CA ALA A 44 -11.43 -4.01 1.70
C ALA A 44 -9.95 -3.86 1.34
N TRP A 45 -9.57 -4.01 0.08
CA TRP A 45 -8.20 -3.80 -0.39
C TRP A 45 -7.70 -2.37 -0.12
N PHE A 46 -8.58 -1.38 -0.28
CA PHE A 46 -8.25 0.02 0.01
C PHE A 46 -8.27 0.28 1.53
N ALA A 47 -9.33 -0.13 2.22
CA ALA A 47 -9.45 0.09 3.65
C ALA A 47 -8.34 -0.60 4.46
N GLU A 48 -7.98 -1.84 4.12
CA GLU A 48 -6.98 -2.61 4.85
C GLU A 48 -5.57 -2.45 4.28
N GLY A 49 -5.45 -2.54 2.96
CA GLY A 49 -4.14 -2.51 2.32
C GLY A 49 -3.45 -1.15 2.41
N PHE A 50 -4.18 -0.07 2.19
CA PHE A 50 -3.65 1.28 2.38
C PHE A 50 -3.39 1.59 3.86
N THR A 51 -4.24 1.11 4.75
CA THR A 51 -4.00 1.20 6.20
C THR A 51 -2.72 0.49 6.59
N GLU A 52 -2.49 -0.72 6.10
CA GLU A 52 -1.24 -1.46 6.34
C GLU A 52 -0.02 -0.75 5.74
N TYR A 53 -0.15 -0.17 4.54
CA TYR A 53 0.90 0.64 3.91
C TYR A 53 1.27 1.82 4.80
N TYR A 54 0.28 2.62 5.21
CA TYR A 54 0.52 3.79 6.05
C TYR A 54 0.99 3.46 7.46
N SER A 55 0.54 2.35 8.04
CA SER A 55 1.10 1.84 9.29
C SER A 55 2.61 1.64 9.16
N ASN A 56 3.06 0.96 8.12
CA ASN A 56 4.49 0.67 7.90
C ASN A 56 5.30 1.96 7.64
N VAL A 57 4.80 2.82 6.76
CA VAL A 57 5.45 4.09 6.40
C VAL A 57 5.55 5.04 7.61
N THR A 58 4.48 5.12 8.41
CA THR A 58 4.47 5.95 9.63
C THR A 58 5.48 5.47 10.65
N LEU A 59 5.59 4.16 10.88
CA LEU A 59 6.59 3.61 11.80
C LEU A 59 8.01 3.96 11.38
N LEU A 60 8.32 3.93 10.09
CA LEU A 60 9.61 4.35 9.56
C LEU A 60 9.82 5.86 9.75
N ARG A 61 8.88 6.68 9.28
CA ARG A 61 9.00 8.14 9.29
C ARG A 61 9.05 8.74 10.71
N THR A 62 8.50 8.04 11.69
CA THR A 62 8.59 8.41 13.11
C THR A 62 9.84 7.85 13.82
N GLY A 63 10.66 7.06 13.12
CA GLY A 63 11.86 6.43 13.68
C GLY A 63 11.59 5.28 14.66
N LEU A 64 10.35 4.77 14.73
CA LEU A 64 10.00 3.59 15.53
C LEU A 64 10.56 2.30 14.96
N ILE A 65 10.80 2.25 13.66
CA ILE A 65 11.56 1.21 12.99
C ILE A 65 12.63 1.85 12.11
N ASP A 66 13.71 1.14 11.89
CA ASP A 66 14.75 1.54 10.95
C ASP A 66 14.41 1.16 9.50
N GLU A 67 15.19 1.66 8.56
CA GLU A 67 15.04 1.40 7.14
C GLU A 67 15.15 -0.10 6.82
N ALA A 68 16.07 -0.82 7.45
CA ALA A 68 16.26 -2.25 7.20
C ALA A 68 15.01 -3.05 7.61
N THR A 69 14.40 -2.72 8.74
CA THR A 69 13.12 -3.31 9.18
C THR A 69 11.99 -2.97 8.22
N PHE A 70 11.93 -1.74 7.72
CA PHE A 70 10.92 -1.35 6.74
C PHE A 70 11.08 -2.10 5.41
N ILE A 71 12.32 -2.25 4.90
CA ILE A 71 12.59 -3.05 3.70
C ILE A 71 12.12 -4.50 3.89
N LYS A 72 12.35 -5.11 5.06
CA LYS A 72 11.81 -6.45 5.36
C LYS A 72 10.27 -6.52 5.33
N LYS A 73 9.60 -5.46 5.73
CA LYS A 73 8.13 -5.36 5.59
C LYS A 73 7.72 -5.26 4.12
N MET A 74 8.41 -4.46 3.31
CA MET A 74 8.21 -4.40 1.86
C MET A 74 8.39 -5.78 1.22
N GLU A 75 9.51 -6.46 1.51
CA GLU A 75 9.79 -7.82 1.02
C GLU A 75 8.65 -8.79 1.35
N LYS A 76 8.17 -8.76 2.58
CA LYS A 76 7.03 -9.59 3.02
C LYS A 76 5.76 -9.31 2.21
N HIS A 77 5.37 -8.04 2.08
CA HIS A 77 4.14 -7.69 1.36
C HIS A 77 4.24 -8.00 -0.13
N LEU A 78 5.35 -7.66 -0.77
CA LEU A 78 5.58 -7.97 -2.18
C LEU A 78 5.65 -9.48 -2.41
N GLY A 79 6.32 -10.24 -1.55
CA GLY A 79 6.38 -11.69 -1.63
C GLY A 79 4.99 -12.34 -1.49
N MET A 80 4.20 -11.90 -0.52
CA MET A 80 2.82 -12.40 -0.34
C MET A 80 1.90 -12.03 -1.50
N TYR A 81 2.07 -10.83 -2.10
CA TYR A 81 1.35 -10.43 -3.29
C TYR A 81 1.73 -11.29 -4.50
N LEU A 82 3.02 -11.57 -4.71
CA LEU A 82 3.47 -12.45 -5.79
C LEU A 82 2.96 -13.88 -5.60
N PHE A 83 3.00 -14.40 -4.38
CA PHE A 83 2.42 -15.71 -4.04
C PHE A 83 0.91 -15.74 -4.34
N TYR A 84 0.16 -14.69 -3.97
CA TYR A 84 -1.26 -14.55 -4.28
C TYR A 84 -1.53 -14.66 -5.78
N ASN A 85 -0.75 -13.97 -6.61
CA ASN A 85 -0.91 -13.98 -8.06
C ASN A 85 -0.40 -15.26 -8.74
N TRP A 86 0.57 -15.94 -8.12
CA TRP A 86 1.14 -17.16 -8.68
C TRP A 86 0.32 -18.40 -8.32
N SER A 87 -0.25 -18.41 -7.13
CA SER A 87 -1.02 -19.55 -6.65
C SER A 87 -2.36 -19.69 -7.39
N ARG A 88 -2.62 -20.88 -7.90
CA ARG A 88 -3.91 -21.22 -8.53
C ARG A 88 -5.09 -21.23 -7.55
N ALA A 89 -4.82 -21.20 -6.25
CA ALA A 89 -5.85 -21.16 -5.21
C ALA A 89 -6.59 -19.80 -5.18
N PHE A 90 -5.90 -18.72 -5.54
CA PHE A 90 -6.46 -17.38 -5.52
C PHE A 90 -6.89 -16.96 -6.92
N LYS A 91 -8.19 -16.71 -7.09
CA LYS A 91 -8.79 -16.39 -8.39
C LYS A 91 -9.39 -14.98 -8.47
N ASP A 92 -9.46 -14.29 -7.35
CA ASP A 92 -10.09 -12.97 -7.30
C ASP A 92 -9.09 -11.88 -7.68
N SER A 93 -9.58 -10.77 -8.21
CA SER A 93 -8.80 -9.54 -8.35
C SER A 93 -8.46 -8.95 -6.98
N ILE A 94 -7.58 -7.94 -6.93
CA ILE A 94 -7.31 -7.20 -5.68
C ILE A 94 -8.62 -6.63 -5.13
N LYS A 95 -9.44 -6.00 -5.97
CA LYS A 95 -10.74 -5.43 -5.60
C LYS A 95 -11.68 -6.48 -5.02
N ASP A 96 -11.78 -7.64 -5.66
CA ASP A 96 -12.71 -8.68 -5.27
C ASP A 96 -12.21 -9.58 -4.13
N SER A 97 -10.94 -9.49 -3.77
CA SER A 97 -10.32 -10.31 -2.72
C SER A 97 -11.06 -10.21 -1.37
N GLY A 98 -11.65 -9.07 -1.09
CA GLY A 98 -12.42 -8.86 0.15
C GLY A 98 -13.74 -9.63 0.22
N LYS A 99 -14.31 -10.09 -0.91
CA LYS A 99 -15.53 -10.93 -0.93
C LYS A 99 -15.34 -12.24 -0.15
N ARG A 100 -14.10 -12.72 -0.10
CA ARG A 100 -13.68 -13.90 0.68
C ARG A 100 -12.49 -13.56 1.57
N LYS A 101 -12.58 -12.43 2.31
CA LYS A 101 -11.47 -11.84 3.08
C LYS A 101 -10.72 -12.85 3.95
N GLY A 102 -11.41 -13.77 4.61
CA GLY A 102 -10.79 -14.80 5.44
C GLY A 102 -9.82 -15.69 4.68
N PHE A 103 -10.16 -16.09 3.47
CA PHE A 103 -9.33 -16.90 2.58
C PHE A 103 -8.32 -16.04 1.79
N ASN A 104 -8.77 -14.88 1.29
CA ASN A 104 -7.99 -14.00 0.42
C ASN A 104 -7.20 -12.92 1.18
N ARG A 105 -6.84 -13.13 2.45
CA ARG A 105 -6.03 -12.16 3.22
C ARG A 105 -4.80 -11.64 2.45
N PRO A 106 -4.02 -12.47 1.72
CA PRO A 106 -2.90 -11.97 0.93
C PRO A 106 -3.32 -10.94 -0.14
N GLY A 107 -4.45 -11.14 -0.81
CA GLY A 107 -4.97 -10.19 -1.81
C GLY A 107 -5.46 -8.89 -1.19
N VAL A 108 -6.17 -8.97 -0.04
CA VAL A 108 -6.68 -7.79 0.66
C VAL A 108 -5.54 -6.95 1.25
N TYR A 109 -4.69 -7.54 2.07
CA TYR A 109 -3.65 -6.81 2.81
C TYR A 109 -2.42 -6.55 1.95
N SER A 110 -1.81 -7.61 1.42
CA SER A 110 -0.56 -7.47 0.66
C SER A 110 -0.80 -7.00 -0.78
N GLY A 111 -1.90 -7.43 -1.41
CA GLY A 111 -2.34 -6.90 -2.70
C GLY A 111 -2.69 -5.43 -2.62
N GLY A 112 -3.46 -5.02 -1.61
CA GLY A 112 -3.79 -3.61 -1.37
C GLY A 112 -2.56 -2.76 -0.99
N TRP A 113 -1.65 -3.29 -0.15
CA TRP A 113 -0.36 -2.65 0.16
C TRP A 113 0.48 -2.44 -1.11
N SER A 114 0.59 -3.47 -1.94
CA SER A 114 1.35 -3.40 -3.21
C SER A 114 0.73 -2.43 -4.21
N ALA A 115 -0.61 -2.33 -4.23
CA ALA A 115 -1.31 -1.32 -5.03
C ALA A 115 -1.04 0.10 -4.52
N ALA A 116 -1.03 0.31 -3.20
CA ALA A 116 -0.67 1.59 -2.58
C ALA A 116 0.78 1.98 -2.91
N PHE A 117 1.73 1.05 -2.80
CA PHE A 117 3.13 1.26 -3.17
C PHE A 117 3.27 1.63 -4.66
N ALA A 118 2.69 0.82 -5.55
CA ALA A 118 2.77 1.08 -6.99
C ALA A 118 2.14 2.43 -7.37
N LEU A 119 1.01 2.79 -6.74
CA LEU A 119 0.35 4.06 -6.95
C LEU A 119 1.16 5.25 -6.41
N ASP A 120 1.80 5.12 -5.23
CA ASP A 120 2.66 6.19 -4.68
C ASP A 120 3.83 6.48 -5.61
N ILE A 121 4.54 5.44 -6.07
CA ILE A 121 5.67 5.61 -6.98
C ILE A 121 5.22 6.18 -8.33
N LEU A 122 4.09 5.70 -8.87
CA LEU A 122 3.52 6.23 -10.11
C LEU A 122 3.19 7.72 -10.00
N ILE A 123 2.53 8.15 -8.92
CA ILE A 123 2.22 9.56 -8.68
C ILE A 123 3.52 10.38 -8.60
N ARG A 124 4.53 9.91 -7.88
CA ARG A 124 5.83 10.57 -7.76
C ARG A 124 6.52 10.72 -9.12
N ASP A 125 6.56 9.65 -9.89
CA ASP A 125 7.16 9.65 -11.23
C ASP A 125 6.46 10.66 -12.15
N LYS A 126 5.14 10.56 -12.29
CA LYS A 126 4.33 11.44 -13.16
C LYS A 126 4.36 12.91 -12.76
N THR A 127 4.55 13.20 -11.49
CA THR A 127 4.56 14.57 -10.98
C THR A 127 5.96 15.13 -10.72
N GLN A 128 7.02 14.44 -11.16
CA GLN A 128 8.40 14.82 -10.86
C GLN A 128 8.61 14.97 -9.35
N ASN A 129 8.14 13.96 -8.59
CA ASN A 129 8.16 13.87 -7.13
C ASN A 129 7.52 15.07 -6.38
N ARG A 130 6.68 15.86 -7.06
CA ARG A 130 5.96 16.99 -6.43
C ARG A 130 4.73 16.57 -5.67
N ARG A 131 4.19 15.39 -5.94
CA ARG A 131 3.04 14.79 -5.29
C ARG A 131 3.29 13.32 -4.98
N SER A 132 2.49 12.80 -4.07
CA SER A 132 2.63 11.46 -3.53
C SER A 132 1.26 10.86 -3.18
N LEU A 133 1.26 9.64 -2.68
CA LEU A 133 0.06 9.03 -2.11
C LEU A 133 -0.48 9.82 -0.89
N ASP A 134 0.38 10.58 -0.20
CA ASP A 134 -0.06 11.45 0.90
C ASP A 134 -1.02 12.54 0.40
N ASP A 135 -0.74 13.13 -0.79
CA ASP A 135 -1.63 14.10 -1.43
C ASP A 135 -2.95 13.46 -1.85
N PHE A 136 -2.91 12.22 -2.35
CA PHE A 136 -4.12 11.46 -2.67
C PHE A 136 -4.99 11.22 -1.42
N MET A 137 -4.40 10.71 -0.33
CA MET A 137 -5.15 10.46 0.91
C MET A 137 -5.68 11.75 1.53
N LYS A 138 -4.89 12.83 1.50
CA LYS A 138 -5.33 14.15 1.94
C LYS A 138 -6.55 14.62 1.14
N ARG A 139 -6.53 14.46 -0.17
CA ARG A 139 -7.67 14.83 -1.04
C ARG A 139 -8.89 13.97 -0.79
N MET A 140 -8.71 12.65 -0.63
CA MET A 140 -9.78 11.74 -0.22
C MET A 140 -10.42 12.20 1.10
N TYR A 141 -9.60 12.53 2.10
CA TYR A 141 -10.09 13.00 3.39
C TYR A 141 -10.82 14.34 3.29
N GLN A 142 -10.31 15.29 2.53
CA GLN A 142 -10.96 16.60 2.33
C GLN A 142 -12.34 16.47 1.66
N GLU A 143 -12.50 15.51 0.76
CA GLU A 143 -13.74 15.35 0.00
C GLU A 143 -14.78 14.46 0.72
N PHE A 144 -14.31 13.41 1.39
CA PHE A 144 -15.16 12.39 2.00
C PHE A 144 -14.98 12.22 3.51
N GLY A 145 -13.82 12.54 4.05
CA GLY A 145 -13.51 12.28 5.46
C GLY A 145 -14.09 13.30 6.44
N VAL A 146 -14.34 14.52 5.96
CA VAL A 146 -14.92 15.63 6.77
C VAL A 146 -16.41 15.84 6.47
N SER A 147 -17.02 14.96 5.72
CA SER A 147 -18.43 15.05 5.30
C SER A 147 -19.12 13.70 5.46
N ASP A 148 -20.45 13.68 5.46
CA ASP A 148 -21.24 12.45 5.46
C ASP A 148 -21.25 11.72 4.11
N LYS A 149 -20.47 12.21 3.14
CA LYS A 149 -20.36 11.58 1.82
C LYS A 149 -19.54 10.30 1.92
N LYS A 150 -20.00 9.28 1.23
CA LYS A 150 -19.29 8.01 1.08
C LYS A 150 -18.63 7.94 -0.28
N TYR A 151 -17.38 7.50 -0.34
CA TYR A 151 -16.67 7.34 -1.62
C TYR A 151 -17.06 6.05 -2.34
N ALA A 152 -17.05 6.09 -3.66
CA ALA A 152 -17.14 4.93 -4.53
C ALA A 152 -15.78 4.63 -5.19
N PHE A 153 -15.64 3.47 -5.80
CA PHE A 153 -14.42 3.10 -6.52
C PHE A 153 -14.02 4.13 -7.59
N LYS A 154 -14.99 4.67 -8.32
CA LYS A 154 -14.76 5.74 -9.31
C LYS A 154 -14.13 7.01 -8.71
N ASP A 155 -14.40 7.30 -7.44
CA ASP A 155 -13.83 8.47 -6.77
C ASP A 155 -12.36 8.24 -6.42
N ILE A 156 -11.99 7.01 -6.06
CA ILE A 156 -10.58 6.61 -5.89
C ILE A 156 -9.84 6.84 -7.22
N VAL A 157 -10.40 6.34 -8.33
CA VAL A 157 -9.79 6.47 -9.68
C VAL A 157 -9.63 7.94 -10.06
N ARG A 158 -10.71 8.72 -9.93
CA ARG A 158 -10.74 10.15 -10.25
C ARG A 158 -9.70 10.93 -9.45
N ILE A 159 -9.71 10.80 -8.13
CA ILE A 159 -8.78 11.54 -7.27
C ILE A 159 -7.33 11.12 -7.50
N ALA A 160 -7.08 9.83 -7.72
CA ALA A 160 -5.74 9.36 -8.07
C ALA A 160 -5.25 9.96 -9.39
N SER A 161 -6.13 10.01 -10.41
CA SER A 161 -5.82 10.61 -11.70
C SER A 161 -5.55 12.11 -11.57
N ASP A 162 -6.38 12.85 -10.81
CA ASP A 162 -6.19 14.28 -10.56
C ASP A 162 -4.85 14.57 -9.86
N VAL A 163 -4.50 13.75 -8.87
CA VAL A 163 -3.24 13.91 -8.12
C VAL A 163 -2.04 13.53 -8.97
N ALA A 164 -2.12 12.46 -9.75
CA ALA A 164 -1.06 12.04 -10.67
C ALA A 164 -0.91 12.99 -11.88
N ARG A 165 -1.94 13.79 -12.20
CA ARG A 165 -2.06 14.57 -13.45
C ARG A 165 -1.98 13.67 -14.68
N GLU A 166 -2.51 12.48 -14.59
CA GLU A 166 -2.50 11.43 -15.58
C GLU A 166 -3.79 10.64 -15.49
N ASP A 167 -4.34 10.17 -16.60
CA ASP A 167 -5.50 9.25 -16.58
C ASP A 167 -5.06 7.86 -16.09
N LEU A 168 -5.51 7.49 -14.90
CA LEU A 168 -5.22 6.21 -14.27
C LEU A 168 -6.32 5.17 -14.43
N ASN A 169 -7.32 5.39 -15.28
CA ASN A 169 -8.39 4.40 -15.52
C ASN A 169 -7.83 3.04 -15.91
N SER A 170 -6.83 3.01 -16.82
CA SER A 170 -6.19 1.76 -17.24
C SER A 170 -5.44 1.07 -16.09
N PHE A 171 -4.76 1.82 -15.23
CA PHE A 171 -4.09 1.27 -14.04
C PHE A 171 -5.10 0.52 -13.15
N PHE A 172 -6.18 1.17 -12.78
CA PHE A 172 -7.18 0.55 -11.90
C PHE A 172 -7.93 -0.59 -12.58
N LYS A 173 -8.32 -0.43 -13.84
CA LYS A 173 -9.01 -1.46 -14.62
C LYS A 173 -8.16 -2.73 -14.77
N ASP A 174 -6.90 -2.59 -15.08
CA ASP A 174 -6.03 -3.73 -15.35
C ASP A 174 -5.56 -4.42 -14.07
N TYR A 175 -5.11 -3.64 -13.10
CA TYR A 175 -4.37 -4.15 -11.94
C TYR A 175 -5.21 -4.33 -10.68
N VAL A 176 -6.26 -3.53 -10.49
CA VAL A 176 -7.08 -3.58 -9.29
C VAL A 176 -8.39 -4.32 -9.52
N GLU A 177 -9.12 -3.98 -10.58
CA GLU A 177 -10.34 -4.70 -11.00
C GLU A 177 -10.02 -5.95 -11.80
N GLY A 178 -9.03 -5.87 -12.65
CA GLY A 178 -8.53 -6.98 -13.44
C GLY A 178 -7.59 -7.90 -12.67
N LYS A 179 -6.92 -8.77 -13.40
CA LYS A 179 -5.98 -9.76 -12.87
C LYS A 179 -4.58 -9.61 -13.44
N LYS A 180 -4.32 -8.52 -14.13
CA LYS A 180 -2.96 -8.18 -14.55
C LYS A 180 -2.12 -7.91 -13.30
N ARG A 181 -0.88 -8.37 -13.30
CA ARG A 181 0.02 -8.15 -12.17
C ARG A 181 0.43 -6.69 -12.11
N LEU A 182 0.37 -6.09 -10.93
CA LEU A 182 0.91 -4.75 -10.69
C LEU A 182 2.34 -4.63 -11.24
N PRO A 183 2.72 -3.48 -11.77
CA PRO A 183 4.05 -3.23 -12.34
C PRO A 183 5.11 -3.04 -11.24
N ILE A 184 5.26 -4.05 -10.35
CA ILE A 184 6.12 -3.96 -9.16
C ILE A 184 7.59 -3.78 -9.54
N ALA A 185 8.07 -4.47 -10.57
CA ALA A 185 9.45 -4.33 -11.03
C ALA A 185 9.75 -2.90 -11.49
N GLU A 186 8.81 -2.29 -12.24
CA GLU A 186 8.91 -0.91 -12.68
C GLU A 186 8.88 0.06 -11.50
N SER A 187 7.94 -0.13 -10.57
CA SER A 187 7.83 0.71 -9.35
C SER A 187 9.08 0.63 -8.49
N LEU A 188 9.68 -0.56 -8.34
CA LEU A 188 10.94 -0.73 -7.61
C LEU A 188 12.08 0.03 -8.31
N LYS A 189 12.22 -0.12 -9.64
CA LYS A 189 13.23 0.61 -10.40
C LYS A 189 13.06 2.12 -10.24
N GLN A 190 11.85 2.65 -10.48
CA GLN A 190 11.54 4.08 -10.33
C GLN A 190 11.79 4.61 -8.92
N SER A 191 11.71 3.77 -7.90
CA SER A 191 12.06 4.10 -6.52
C SER A 191 13.51 3.74 -6.14
N GLY A 192 14.36 3.44 -7.13
CA GLY A 192 15.79 3.18 -6.94
C GLY A 192 16.08 1.91 -6.14
N PHE A 193 15.19 0.93 -6.20
CA PHE A 193 15.41 -0.41 -5.63
C PHE A 193 15.59 -1.45 -6.73
N GLU A 194 16.29 -2.49 -6.38
CA GLU A 194 16.35 -3.75 -7.11
C GLU A 194 15.76 -4.88 -6.28
N ALA A 195 15.30 -5.93 -6.97
CA ALA A 195 14.73 -7.09 -6.32
C ALA A 195 15.31 -8.39 -6.86
N GLY A 196 15.61 -9.31 -5.94
CA GLY A 196 15.84 -10.73 -6.22
C GLY A 196 14.61 -11.56 -5.82
N LEU A 197 14.31 -12.59 -6.61
CA LEU A 197 13.22 -13.51 -6.34
C LEU A 197 13.77 -14.92 -6.11
N LYS A 198 13.37 -15.57 -5.01
CA LYS A 198 13.36 -17.02 -4.91
C LYS A 198 11.97 -17.50 -5.32
N SER A 199 11.90 -18.01 -6.54
CA SER A 199 10.70 -18.05 -7.36
C SER A 199 9.54 -18.93 -6.88
N TYR A 200 9.79 -19.98 -6.09
CA TYR A 200 8.72 -20.90 -5.69
C TYR A 200 8.19 -20.69 -4.25
N ALA A 201 8.85 -19.83 -3.48
CA ALA A 201 8.45 -19.60 -2.08
C ALA A 201 7.81 -18.21 -1.85
N GLY A 202 7.66 -17.36 -2.89
CA GLY A 202 7.18 -15.99 -2.73
C GLY A 202 8.16 -15.11 -1.93
N GLU A 203 9.43 -15.50 -1.85
CA GLU A 203 10.45 -14.73 -1.17
C GLU A 203 11.01 -13.65 -2.10
N VAL A 204 10.93 -12.42 -1.65
CA VAL A 204 11.48 -11.23 -2.32
C VAL A 204 12.61 -10.70 -1.45
N TYR A 205 13.71 -10.33 -2.08
CA TYR A 205 14.83 -9.64 -1.46
C TYR A 205 15.01 -8.30 -2.15
N LEU A 206 15.11 -7.23 -1.39
CA LEU A 206 15.26 -5.88 -1.89
C LEU A 206 16.60 -5.28 -1.46
N TRP A 207 17.20 -4.54 -2.36
CA TRP A 207 18.36 -3.69 -2.05
C TRP A 207 18.29 -2.37 -2.83
N LYS A 208 19.03 -1.38 -2.35
CA LYS A 208 19.17 -0.12 -3.07
C LYS A 208 19.98 -0.38 -4.35
N ASN A 209 19.44 0.06 -5.49
CA ASN A 209 20.18 -0.03 -6.75
C ASN A 209 21.36 0.95 -6.70
N PRO A 210 22.64 0.47 -6.80
CA PRO A 210 23.81 1.33 -6.83
C PRO A 210 23.83 2.23 -8.07
N GLU A 211 23.25 1.77 -9.19
CA GLU A 211 23.19 2.49 -10.47
C GLU A 211 21.93 3.35 -10.61
N ALA A 212 21.15 3.53 -9.55
CA ALA A 212 19.95 4.37 -9.58
C ALA A 212 20.32 5.80 -9.97
N THR A 213 19.54 6.38 -10.85
CA THR A 213 19.65 7.80 -11.23
C THR A 213 19.38 8.71 -10.02
N GLU A 214 19.81 9.96 -10.10
CA GLU A 214 19.54 10.94 -9.02
C GLU A 214 18.03 11.15 -8.81
N PHE A 215 17.24 11.07 -9.87
CA PHE A 215 15.79 11.19 -9.75
C PHE A 215 15.19 9.97 -9.02
N GLU A 216 15.59 8.76 -9.34
CA GLU A 216 15.16 7.53 -8.62
C GLU A 216 15.59 7.57 -7.14
N LYS A 217 16.80 8.04 -6.84
CA LYS A 217 17.27 8.27 -5.47
C LYS A 217 16.41 9.30 -4.73
N THR A 218 16.01 10.37 -5.41
CA THR A 218 15.13 11.40 -4.85
C THR A 218 13.73 10.83 -4.55
N ILE A 219 13.16 10.03 -5.47
CA ILE A 219 11.89 9.34 -5.22
C ILE A 219 12.03 8.41 -4.00
N ARG A 220 13.10 7.60 -3.94
CA ARG A 220 13.35 6.70 -2.80
C ARG A 220 13.39 7.46 -1.47
N GLN A 221 14.16 8.54 -1.42
CA GLN A 221 14.30 9.33 -0.20
C GLN A 221 12.96 9.91 0.25
N ALA A 222 12.20 10.48 -0.70
CA ALA A 222 10.90 11.06 -0.40
C ALA A 222 9.83 9.98 -0.03
N PHE A 223 9.89 8.81 -0.64
CA PHE A 223 9.05 7.68 -0.30
C PHE A 223 9.31 7.19 1.13
N LEU A 224 10.57 6.96 1.48
CA LEU A 224 10.95 6.42 2.79
C LEU A 224 10.72 7.44 3.92
N PHE A 225 11.14 8.68 3.74
CA PHE A 225 11.26 9.64 4.86
C PHE A 225 10.33 10.84 4.76
N GLY A 226 9.54 10.91 3.70
CA GLY A 226 8.74 12.08 3.40
C GLY A 226 9.57 13.20 2.76
N LYS A 227 8.90 14.30 2.42
CA LYS A 227 9.55 15.51 1.87
C LYS A 227 10.08 16.36 2.99
#